data_333e7c399b3c9e7af28029adee14ee37
#
_entry.id   333e7c399b3c9e7af28029adee14ee37
#
_cell.length_a   1.000
_cell.length_b   1.000
_cell.length_c   1.000
_cell.angle_alpha   90.00
_cell.angle_beta   90.00
_cell.angle_gamma   90.00
#
_symmetry.space_group_name_H-M   'P 1'
#
loop_
_entity.id
_entity.type
_entity.pdbx_description
1 polymer ?
#
loop_
_entity_poly.entity_id
_entity_poly.type
_entity_poly.pdbx_seq_one_letter_code
_entity_poly.pdbx_strand_id
1 'polypeptide(L)'
;MSSSTKKFSKEDILAVMPQQPPFLFVDEAEVLDGEIIGKYKIKDPEVFADGHFKGNPVFPGTLMFESLGQLCVLGLIKGVFEGMERPADSSKIFFTSSESSRCMRICRPNEVLELRAKPTRIRRPIASFEASIRCGGERTAFIEKLTLTFDYIPQ
;
A
#
# COMPACT_ATOMS: atom_id res chain seq x y z
N MET A 1 25.89 -2.13 -12.35
CA MET A 1 24.79 -3.05 -12.54
C MET A 1 23.46 -2.36 -12.27
N SER A 2 22.65 -2.28 -13.26
CA SER A 2 21.34 -1.68 -13.07
C SER A 2 20.46 -2.63 -12.27
N SER A 3 19.93 -2.17 -11.15
CA SER A 3 18.87 -2.88 -10.49
C SER A 3 17.68 -2.93 -11.46
N SER A 4 17.21 -4.12 -11.78
CA SER A 4 16.03 -4.25 -12.61
C SER A 4 14.84 -3.70 -11.82
N THR A 5 14.28 -2.58 -12.24
CA THR A 5 13.07 -2.01 -11.66
C THR A 5 11.87 -2.79 -12.18
N LYS A 6 11.06 -3.33 -11.27
CA LYS A 6 9.79 -3.95 -11.63
C LYS A 6 8.70 -2.91 -11.46
N LYS A 7 7.90 -2.73 -12.50
CA LYS A 7 6.80 -1.78 -12.50
C LYS A 7 5.47 -2.49 -12.68
N PHE A 8 4.45 -2.00 -11.99
CA PHE A 8 3.10 -2.55 -12.05
C PHE A 8 2.14 -1.43 -12.43
N SER A 9 1.46 -1.59 -13.55
CA SER A 9 0.44 -0.68 -14.01
C SER A 9 -0.86 -0.90 -13.23
N LYS A 10 -1.82 0.00 -13.42
CA LYS A 10 -3.16 -0.17 -12.86
C LYS A 10 -3.77 -1.52 -13.27
N GLU A 11 -3.60 -1.91 -14.51
CA GLU A 11 -4.10 -3.19 -15.02
C GLU A 11 -3.46 -4.37 -14.32
N ASP A 12 -2.14 -4.31 -14.10
CA ASP A 12 -1.42 -5.36 -13.38
C ASP A 12 -1.94 -5.51 -11.96
N ILE A 13 -2.22 -4.38 -11.31
CA ILE A 13 -2.71 -4.34 -9.92
C ILE A 13 -4.12 -4.91 -9.86
N LEU A 14 -5.01 -4.47 -10.76
CA LEU A 14 -6.39 -4.97 -10.83
C LEU A 14 -6.45 -6.48 -11.04
N ALA A 15 -5.48 -7.04 -11.77
CA ALA A 15 -5.47 -8.45 -12.10
C ALA A 15 -5.16 -9.35 -10.90
N VAL A 16 -4.46 -8.85 -9.89
CA VAL A 16 -3.96 -9.70 -8.79
C VAL A 16 -4.46 -9.33 -7.40
N MET A 17 -4.87 -8.09 -7.19
CA MET A 17 -5.28 -7.64 -5.85
C MET A 17 -6.63 -8.22 -5.45
N PRO A 18 -6.74 -8.72 -4.20
CA PRO A 18 -8.06 -9.11 -3.68
C PRO A 18 -8.96 -7.89 -3.49
N GLN A 19 -8.40 -6.72 -3.15
CA GLN A 19 -9.16 -5.48 -3.11
C GLN A 19 -9.39 -5.00 -4.53
N GLN A 20 -10.61 -4.57 -4.81
CA GLN A 20 -11.01 -4.06 -6.11
C GLN A 20 -11.74 -2.72 -5.94
N PRO A 21 -11.83 -1.89 -6.99
CA PRO A 21 -12.63 -0.67 -6.88
C PRO A 21 -14.04 -0.98 -6.39
N PRO A 22 -14.63 -0.18 -5.51
CA PRO A 22 -14.14 1.13 -5.07
C PRO A 22 -13.20 1.12 -3.86
N PHE A 23 -12.68 -0.02 -3.45
CA PHE A 23 -11.80 -0.16 -2.29
C PHE A 23 -10.38 -0.56 -2.68
N LEU A 24 -9.87 0.02 -3.75
CA LEU A 24 -8.50 -0.15 -4.20
C LEU A 24 -7.83 1.23 -4.24
N PHE A 25 -6.77 1.40 -3.45
CA PHE A 25 -6.13 2.69 -3.23
C PHE A 25 -4.64 2.67 -3.62
N VAL A 26 -4.32 1.98 -4.69
CA VAL A 26 -3.00 1.99 -5.33
C VAL A 26 -3.24 2.01 -6.82
N ASP A 27 -2.74 3.02 -7.52
CA ASP A 27 -2.93 3.17 -8.97
C ASP A 27 -1.77 2.60 -9.77
N GLU A 28 -0.56 2.69 -9.24
CA GLU A 28 0.64 2.15 -9.86
C GLU A 28 1.68 1.88 -8.79
N ALA A 29 2.64 1.04 -9.09
CA ALA A 29 3.70 0.72 -8.15
C ALA A 29 4.97 0.29 -8.87
N GLU A 30 6.10 0.38 -8.18
CA GLU A 30 7.36 -0.14 -8.66
C GLU A 30 8.23 -0.59 -7.49
N VAL A 31 9.14 -1.49 -7.76
CA VAL A 31 10.12 -1.97 -6.78
C VAL A 31 11.45 -1.31 -7.08
N LEU A 32 12.02 -0.65 -6.09
CA LEU A 32 13.28 0.06 -6.21
C LEU A 32 14.08 -0.14 -4.91
N ASP A 33 15.29 -0.66 -5.03
CA ASP A 33 16.20 -0.86 -3.89
C ASP A 33 15.55 -1.64 -2.73
N GLY A 34 14.79 -2.68 -3.07
CA GLY A 34 14.17 -3.55 -2.07
C GLY A 34 12.91 -2.99 -1.44
N GLU A 35 12.51 -1.77 -1.78
CA GLU A 35 11.28 -1.15 -1.31
C GLU A 35 10.23 -1.16 -2.41
N ILE A 36 8.97 -1.13 -2.03
CA ILE A 36 7.88 -0.94 -2.98
C ILE A 36 7.34 0.48 -2.85
N ILE A 37 7.23 1.16 -3.98
CA ILE A 37 6.80 2.54 -4.06
C ILE A 37 5.55 2.57 -4.92
N GLY A 38 4.54 3.31 -4.51
CA GLY A 38 3.29 3.39 -5.25
C GLY A 38 2.72 4.79 -5.27
N LYS A 39 1.66 4.95 -6.02
CA LYS A 39 0.92 6.21 -6.09
C LYS A 39 -0.57 5.93 -6.10
N TYR A 40 -1.30 6.83 -5.49
CA TYR A 40 -2.75 6.85 -5.57
C TYR A 40 -3.23 8.29 -5.71
N LYS A 41 -3.96 8.58 -6.78
CA LYS A 41 -4.60 9.88 -6.96
C LYS A 41 -5.99 9.83 -6.34
N ILE A 42 -6.24 10.68 -5.36
CA ILE A 42 -7.54 10.77 -4.71
C ILE A 42 -8.57 11.22 -5.73
N LYS A 43 -9.67 10.47 -5.87
CA LYS A 43 -10.72 10.75 -6.85
C LYS A 43 -11.55 11.96 -6.46
N ASP A 44 -12.13 12.59 -7.45
CA ASP A 44 -13.00 13.75 -7.27
C ASP A 44 -14.32 13.51 -8.00
N PRO A 45 -15.36 12.97 -7.33
CA PRO A 45 -15.37 12.56 -5.92
C PRO A 45 -14.98 11.10 -5.71
N GLU A 46 -14.55 10.76 -4.50
CA GLU A 46 -14.54 9.39 -4.04
C GLU A 46 -15.97 8.98 -3.69
N VAL A 47 -16.25 7.69 -3.70
CA VAL A 47 -17.60 7.17 -3.44
C VAL A 47 -18.14 7.54 -2.05
N PHE A 48 -17.23 7.79 -1.10
CA PHE A 48 -17.59 8.17 0.28
C PHE A 48 -17.46 9.67 0.57
N ALA A 49 -17.17 10.48 -0.46
CA ALA A 49 -16.85 11.90 -0.27
C ALA A 49 -17.95 12.70 0.43
N ASP A 50 -19.21 12.42 0.13
CA ASP A 50 -20.33 13.13 0.72
C ASP A 50 -20.48 12.89 2.22
N GLY A 51 -19.98 11.75 2.68
CA GLY A 51 -20.02 11.40 4.09
C GLY A 51 -18.75 11.75 4.86
N HIS A 52 -17.71 12.21 4.16
CA HIS A 52 -16.42 12.46 4.83
C HIS A 52 -15.68 13.66 4.22
N PHE A 53 -16.13 14.87 4.41
CA PHE A 53 -17.25 15.28 5.25
C PHE A 53 -18.24 16.07 4.40
N LYS A 54 -19.45 16.29 4.93
CA LYS A 54 -20.50 17.02 4.22
C LYS A 54 -20.04 18.41 3.77
N GLY A 55 -20.00 18.64 2.45
CA GLY A 55 -19.53 19.91 1.89
C GLY A 55 -18.02 20.17 2.05
N ASN A 56 -17.26 19.20 2.56
CA ASN A 56 -15.83 19.34 2.80
C ASN A 56 -15.15 17.98 2.65
N PRO A 57 -14.95 17.51 1.41
CA PRO A 57 -14.37 16.19 1.19
C PRO A 57 -12.90 16.14 1.62
N VAL A 58 -12.59 15.17 2.47
CA VAL A 58 -11.26 14.88 2.98
C VAL A 58 -11.04 13.39 2.83
N PHE A 59 -9.88 12.99 2.31
CA PHE A 59 -9.56 11.58 2.22
C PHE A 59 -9.34 11.02 3.63
N PRO A 60 -10.07 9.97 4.04
CA PRO A 60 -9.96 9.45 5.40
C PRO A 60 -8.53 9.02 5.75
N GLY A 61 -8.05 9.45 6.92
CA GLY A 61 -6.72 9.04 7.40
C GLY A 61 -6.59 7.54 7.52
N THR A 62 -7.67 6.86 7.92
CA THR A 62 -7.68 5.40 8.00
C THR A 62 -7.48 4.74 6.63
N LEU A 63 -7.95 5.37 5.56
CA LEU A 63 -7.74 4.86 4.20
C LEU A 63 -6.33 5.17 3.68
N MET A 64 -5.65 6.16 4.24
CA MET A 64 -4.22 6.35 3.97
C MET A 64 -3.45 5.12 4.45
N PHE A 65 -3.75 4.65 5.65
CA PHE A 65 -3.12 3.43 6.17
C PHE A 65 -3.53 2.20 5.37
N GLU A 66 -4.78 2.15 4.93
CA GLU A 66 -5.25 1.07 4.07
C GLU A 66 -4.45 1.02 2.76
N SER A 67 -4.19 2.18 2.14
CA SER A 67 -3.42 2.21 0.89
C SER A 67 -1.99 1.70 1.10
N LEU A 68 -1.38 1.99 2.25
CA LEU A 68 -0.06 1.44 2.58
C LEU A 68 -0.10 -0.07 2.75
N GLY A 69 -1.14 -0.58 3.42
CA GLY A 69 -1.34 -2.01 3.57
C GLY A 69 -1.51 -2.71 2.22
N GLN A 70 -2.28 -2.10 1.33
CA GLN A 70 -2.49 -2.64 -0.01
C GLN A 70 -1.20 -2.67 -0.82
N LEU A 71 -0.35 -1.66 -0.67
CA LEU A 71 0.96 -1.65 -1.32
C LEU A 71 1.81 -2.83 -0.85
N CYS A 72 1.82 -3.10 0.45
CA CYS A 72 2.53 -4.25 1.01
C CYS A 72 1.95 -5.57 0.49
N VAL A 73 0.63 -5.69 0.44
CA VAL A 73 -0.06 -6.86 -0.09
C VAL A 73 0.35 -7.11 -1.54
N LEU A 74 0.37 -6.07 -2.35
CA LEU A 74 0.78 -6.18 -3.75
C LEU A 74 2.19 -6.75 -3.86
N GLY A 75 3.12 -6.24 -3.07
CA GLY A 75 4.49 -6.72 -3.06
C GLY A 75 4.61 -8.19 -2.65
N LEU A 76 3.83 -8.61 -1.66
CA LEU A 76 3.79 -10.01 -1.23
C LEU A 76 3.23 -10.91 -2.33
N ILE A 77 2.12 -10.52 -2.96
CA ILE A 77 1.49 -11.28 -4.04
C ILE A 77 2.44 -11.44 -5.23
N LYS A 78 3.21 -10.40 -5.52
CA LYS A 78 4.17 -10.45 -6.62
C LYS A 78 5.51 -11.08 -6.22
N GLY A 79 5.70 -11.39 -4.94
CA GLY A 79 6.92 -12.04 -4.49
C GLY A 79 8.17 -11.20 -4.66
N VAL A 80 8.06 -9.87 -4.53
CA VAL A 80 9.15 -8.95 -4.91
C VAL A 80 10.16 -8.67 -3.80
N PHE A 81 9.85 -9.06 -2.57
CA PHE A 81 10.73 -8.75 -1.44
C PHE A 81 11.84 -9.78 -1.29
N GLU A 82 13.03 -9.30 -0.93
CA GLU A 82 14.16 -10.16 -0.66
C GLU A 82 13.84 -11.15 0.47
N GLY A 83 14.25 -12.39 0.31
CA GLY A 83 13.98 -13.44 1.27
C GLY A 83 12.71 -14.23 1.02
N MET A 84 11.89 -13.81 0.06
CA MET A 84 10.69 -14.57 -0.30
C MET A 84 11.07 -15.77 -1.16
N GLU A 85 10.49 -16.92 -0.83
CA GLU A 85 10.73 -18.17 -1.57
C GLU A 85 9.94 -18.19 -2.88
N ARG A 86 8.77 -17.58 -2.89
CA ARG A 86 7.85 -17.49 -4.03
C ARG A 86 6.74 -16.51 -3.71
N PRO A 87 5.82 -16.22 -4.63
CA PRO A 87 4.71 -15.31 -4.34
C PRO A 87 3.82 -15.78 -3.19
N ALA A 88 3.26 -14.84 -2.46
CA ALA A 88 2.29 -15.12 -1.42
C ALA A 88 0.93 -15.43 -2.03
N ASP A 89 0.14 -16.23 -1.32
CA ASP A 89 -1.23 -16.57 -1.70
C ASP A 89 -2.14 -15.40 -1.31
N SER A 90 -2.79 -14.78 -2.29
CA SER A 90 -3.63 -13.60 -2.07
C SER A 90 -4.79 -13.85 -1.11
N SER A 91 -5.22 -15.10 -0.96
CA SER A 91 -6.31 -15.46 -0.04
C SER A 91 -5.84 -15.66 1.40
N LYS A 92 -4.54 -15.57 1.65
CA LYS A 92 -3.94 -15.87 2.94
C LYS A 92 -3.11 -14.72 3.50
N ILE A 93 -3.44 -13.50 3.13
CA ILE A 93 -2.77 -12.30 3.64
C ILE A 93 -3.76 -11.53 4.50
N PHE A 94 -3.42 -11.32 5.78
CA PHE A 94 -4.30 -10.66 6.73
C PHE A 94 -3.55 -9.62 7.54
N PHE A 95 -4.22 -8.52 7.81
CA PHE A 95 -3.71 -7.49 8.71
C PHE A 95 -3.63 -8.06 10.13
N THR A 96 -2.52 -7.79 10.80
CA THR A 96 -2.31 -8.21 12.18
C THR A 96 -2.23 -7.03 13.14
N SER A 97 -1.36 -6.06 12.85
CA SER A 97 -1.17 -4.91 13.71
C SER A 97 -0.50 -3.76 13.00
N SER A 98 -0.70 -2.56 13.53
CA SER A 98 0.08 -1.40 13.17
C SER A 98 0.52 -0.71 14.45
N GLU A 99 1.80 -0.32 14.50
CA GLU A 99 2.37 0.36 15.67
C GLU A 99 2.84 1.73 15.25
N SER A 100 2.52 2.73 16.07
CA SER A 100 2.93 4.12 15.84
C SER A 100 2.49 4.64 14.48
N SER A 101 1.18 4.59 14.25
CA SER A 101 0.55 5.13 13.05
C SER A 101 0.18 6.59 13.27
N ARG A 102 0.49 7.43 12.31
CA ARG A 102 0.22 8.86 12.45
C ARG A 102 -0.13 9.50 11.11
N CYS A 103 -1.21 10.31 11.12
CA CYS A 103 -1.55 11.21 10.02
C CYS A 103 -1.25 12.63 10.45
N MET A 104 -0.45 13.34 9.67
CA MET A 104 0.04 14.68 10.01
C MET A 104 -0.55 15.77 9.13
N ARG A 105 -1.32 15.38 8.11
CA ARG A 105 -1.89 16.31 7.14
C ARG A 105 -3.13 15.69 6.52
N ILE A 106 -4.18 16.51 6.34
CA ILE A 106 -5.34 16.07 5.57
C ILE A 106 -5.02 16.12 4.08
N CYS A 107 -5.61 15.23 3.31
CA CYS A 107 -5.49 15.21 1.86
C CYS A 107 -6.87 15.28 1.22
N ARG A 108 -6.93 15.93 0.07
CA ARG A 108 -8.19 16.27 -0.61
C ARG A 108 -8.25 15.68 -2.01
N PRO A 109 -9.44 15.68 -2.63
CA PRO A 109 -9.58 15.20 -4.02
C PRO A 109 -8.53 15.80 -4.94
N ASN A 110 -8.08 15.00 -5.89
CA ASN A 110 -7.07 15.31 -6.90
C ASN A 110 -5.62 15.35 -6.39
N GLU A 111 -5.39 15.32 -5.08
CA GLU A 111 -4.02 15.18 -4.57
C GLU A 111 -3.50 13.77 -4.80
N VAL A 112 -2.19 13.65 -5.04
CA VAL A 112 -1.54 12.37 -5.28
C VAL A 112 -0.79 11.95 -4.02
N LEU A 113 -1.13 10.77 -3.52
CA LEU A 113 -0.40 10.15 -2.42
C LEU A 113 0.76 9.36 -2.99
N GLU A 114 1.96 9.68 -2.53
CA GLU A 114 3.18 8.92 -2.85
C GLU A 114 3.41 7.94 -1.71
N LEU A 115 3.26 6.66 -2.02
CA LEU A 115 3.28 5.57 -1.05
C LEU A 115 4.63 4.89 -1.06
N ARG A 116 5.13 4.51 0.12
CA ARG A 116 6.39 3.76 0.22
C ARG A 116 6.28 2.74 1.34
N ALA A 117 6.75 1.53 1.08
CA ALA A 117 6.84 0.49 2.09
C ALA A 117 8.18 -0.22 1.99
N LYS A 118 8.86 -0.35 3.12
CA LYS A 118 10.15 -1.02 3.23
C LYS A 118 9.98 -2.24 4.13
N PRO A 119 10.27 -3.45 3.61
CA PRO A 119 10.20 -4.63 4.47
C PRO A 119 11.26 -4.59 5.55
N THR A 120 10.86 -4.90 6.78
CA THR A 120 11.79 -5.01 7.92
C THR A 120 11.95 -6.46 8.34
N ARG A 121 10.96 -7.30 8.04
CA ARG A 121 11.03 -8.73 8.32
C ARG A 121 10.09 -9.47 7.37
N ILE A 122 10.63 -10.39 6.60
CA ILE A 122 9.84 -11.29 5.75
C ILE A 122 10.20 -12.70 6.14
N ARG A 123 9.38 -13.30 6.98
CA ARG A 123 9.57 -14.68 7.42
C ARG A 123 8.20 -15.28 7.73
N ARG A 124 7.72 -16.14 6.83
CA ARG A 124 6.42 -16.78 7.00
C ARG A 124 6.21 -17.27 8.44
N PRO A 125 5.09 -16.98 9.10
CA PRO A 125 3.89 -16.33 8.56
C PRO A 125 3.86 -14.80 8.73
N ILE A 126 4.96 -14.15 9.07
CA ILE A 126 5.01 -12.74 9.40
C ILE A 126 5.72 -11.94 8.32
N ALA A 127 5.09 -10.81 7.93
CA ALA A 127 5.72 -9.79 7.10
C ALA A 127 5.53 -8.45 7.81
N SER A 128 6.62 -7.74 8.08
CA SER A 128 6.59 -6.44 8.75
C SER A 128 7.26 -5.39 7.87
N PHE A 129 6.72 -4.17 7.94
CA PHE A 129 7.15 -3.07 7.08
C PHE A 129 7.18 -1.76 7.85
N GLU A 130 8.07 -0.87 7.43
CA GLU A 130 7.96 0.56 7.69
C GLU A 130 7.28 1.16 6.47
N ALA A 131 6.29 2.03 6.68
CA ALA A 131 5.52 2.57 5.56
C ALA A 131 5.26 4.06 5.75
N SER A 132 5.21 4.81 4.66
CA SER A 132 5.01 6.25 4.72
C SER A 132 4.31 6.77 3.46
N ILE A 133 3.69 7.94 3.61
CA ILE A 133 3.04 8.66 2.52
C ILE A 133 3.59 10.07 2.48
N ARG A 134 3.90 10.55 1.27
CA ARG A 134 4.20 11.96 1.01
C ARG A 134 3.15 12.49 0.05
N CYS A 135 2.80 13.75 0.22
CA CYS A 135 1.86 14.43 -0.66
C CYS A 135 2.37 15.85 -0.88
N GLY A 136 2.57 16.22 -2.14
CA GLY A 136 3.15 17.52 -2.47
C GLY A 136 4.55 17.74 -1.87
N GLY A 137 5.32 16.67 -1.72
CA GLY A 137 6.66 16.75 -1.13
C GLY A 137 6.69 16.75 0.39
N GLU A 138 5.53 16.79 1.06
CA GLU A 138 5.45 16.75 2.51
C GLU A 138 5.19 15.34 3.01
N ARG A 139 5.83 14.98 4.12
CA ARG A 139 5.52 13.75 4.83
C ARG A 139 4.13 13.88 5.44
N THR A 140 3.22 13.04 5.02
CA THR A 140 1.79 13.18 5.32
C THR A 140 1.29 12.16 6.34
N ALA A 141 1.81 10.94 6.26
CA ALA A 141 1.42 9.87 7.16
C ALA A 141 2.53 8.83 7.24
N PHE A 142 2.55 8.06 8.32
CA PHE A 142 3.47 6.94 8.42
C PHE A 142 2.96 5.88 9.38
N ILE A 143 3.51 4.67 9.23
CA ILE A 143 3.34 3.56 10.15
C ILE A 143 4.75 3.04 10.44
N GLU A 144 5.17 3.08 11.72
CA GLU A 144 6.51 2.60 12.06
C GLU A 144 6.64 1.10 11.89
N LYS A 145 5.58 0.36 12.23
CA LYS A 145 5.59 -1.09 12.04
C LYS A 145 4.20 -1.58 11.65
N LEU A 146 4.06 -1.94 10.39
CA LEU A 146 2.86 -2.58 9.86
C LEU A 146 3.14 -4.07 9.73
N THR A 147 2.31 -4.90 10.35
CA THR A 147 2.50 -6.34 10.35
C THR A 147 1.33 -7.04 9.69
N LEU A 148 1.65 -7.92 8.76
CA LEU A 148 0.70 -8.79 8.07
C LEU A 148 1.09 -10.24 8.33
N THR A 149 0.11 -11.13 8.32
CA THR A 149 0.38 -12.56 8.22
C THR A 149 0.18 -13.00 6.79
N PHE A 150 0.96 -13.97 6.36
CA PHE A 150 0.87 -14.48 4.98
C PHE A 150 1.32 -15.93 4.91
N ASP A 151 0.94 -16.59 3.82
CA ASP A 151 1.49 -17.87 3.43
C ASP A 151 1.78 -17.84 1.93
N TYR A 152 2.67 -18.71 1.51
CA TYR A 152 3.04 -18.79 0.10
C TYR A 152 2.01 -19.56 -0.72
N ILE A 153 1.98 -19.32 -2.02
CA ILE A 153 1.23 -20.19 -2.93
C ILE A 153 1.77 -21.61 -2.81
N PRO A 154 0.93 -22.63 -3.05
CA PRO A 154 1.41 -24.02 -3.01
C PRO A 154 2.54 -24.26 -4.01
N GLN A 155 3.45 -25.17 -3.64
CA GLN A 155 4.49 -25.62 -4.56
C GLN A 155 3.93 -26.53 -5.64
#